data_9f4ddf514db953dc3058389c90c05d30
#
_entry.id   9f4ddf514db953dc3058389c90c05d30
#
_cell.length_a   1.000
_cell.length_b   1.000
_cell.length_c   1.000
_cell.angle_alpha   90.00
_cell.angle_beta   90.00
_cell.angle_gamma   90.00
#
_symmetry.space_group_name_H-M   'P 1'
#
loop_
_entity.id
_entity.type
_entity.pdbx_description
1 polymer ?
#
loop_
_entity_poly.entity_id
_entity_poly.type
_entity_poly.pdbx_seq_one_letter_code
_entity_poly.pdbx_strand_id
1 'polypeptide(L)'
;MKRFLIGALVAGSLFATGAIAESAPNTLGKIKAAKVINVAFASNALPFSFVGTNNEPAGYSIDLCKRVIARIGQAVGQPNLKVNWLAGSTPERLRMVATGKADLECGNTSQTFARLASVDFSGLIFVDAGGIMIRADSSFNSMADLDGKKIAVLKDTTTEARLNAIVQKHLVNTRVVQVGDANEAVAMLESGSVDAYAGDKIKLVGLAAQTKDPAKFALLTEEISFEPYAMALPRGDAALRLEVNRALTQVYLSDEIEAIVGRWLGVLGRPTALLSAMYLLYSIPE
;
A
#
# COMPACT_ATOMS: atom_id res chain seq x y z
N MET A 1 -28.69 -79.77 21.71
CA MET A 1 -28.79 -78.71 20.75
C MET A 1 -27.92 -77.55 21.26
N LYS A 2 -26.68 -77.37 20.77
CA LYS A 2 -25.73 -76.32 21.18
C LYS A 2 -25.72 -75.26 20.07
N ARG A 3 -26.12 -74.01 20.43
CA ARG A 3 -26.07 -72.84 19.56
C ARG A 3 -24.69 -72.17 19.73
N PHE A 4 -23.90 -72.11 18.68
CA PHE A 4 -22.69 -71.31 18.60
C PHE A 4 -23.05 -69.89 18.19
N LEU A 5 -22.67 -68.89 18.99
CA LEU A 5 -22.70 -67.47 18.65
C LEU A 5 -21.32 -67.09 18.11
N ILE A 6 -21.27 -66.71 16.83
CA ILE A 6 -20.09 -66.16 16.19
C ILE A 6 -20.17 -64.64 16.37
N GLY A 7 -19.30 -64.09 17.20
CA GLY A 7 -19.10 -62.64 17.35
C GLY A 7 -18.20 -62.12 16.23
N ALA A 8 -18.71 -61.23 15.36
CA ALA A 8 -17.94 -60.50 14.37
C ALA A 8 -17.25 -59.28 15.00
N LEU A 9 -15.92 -59.31 15.08
CA LEU A 9 -15.10 -58.15 15.42
C LEU A 9 -15.02 -57.22 14.19
N VAL A 10 -15.64 -56.03 14.25
CA VAL A 10 -15.46 -54.98 13.28
C VAL A 10 -14.23 -54.16 13.70
N ALA A 11 -13.12 -54.36 13.03
CA ALA A 11 -11.92 -53.53 13.18
C ALA A 11 -12.16 -52.18 12.45
N GLY A 12 -12.48 -51.13 13.20
CA GLY A 12 -12.60 -49.76 12.74
C GLY A 12 -11.20 -49.16 12.44
N SER A 13 -10.84 -49.07 11.16
CA SER A 13 -9.64 -48.36 10.73
C SER A 13 -9.84 -46.84 10.87
N LEU A 14 -9.29 -46.24 11.91
CA LEU A 14 -9.17 -44.79 12.05
C LEU A 14 -8.17 -44.29 10.99
N PHE A 15 -8.67 -43.79 9.89
CA PHE A 15 -7.86 -42.95 8.99
C PHE A 15 -7.62 -41.60 9.67
N ALA A 16 -6.45 -41.44 10.30
CA ALA A 16 -5.97 -40.14 10.72
C ALA A 16 -5.61 -39.36 9.43
N THR A 17 -6.54 -38.50 9.00
CA THR A 17 -6.22 -37.46 8.00
C THR A 17 -5.25 -36.49 8.67
N GLY A 18 -3.95 -36.72 8.45
CA GLY A 18 -2.91 -35.75 8.83
C GLY A 18 -3.20 -34.46 8.06
N ALA A 19 -3.65 -33.42 8.76
CA ALA A 19 -3.65 -32.08 8.23
C ALA A 19 -2.19 -31.74 7.90
N ILE A 20 -1.87 -31.66 6.62
CA ILE A 20 -0.57 -31.12 6.15
C ILE A 20 -0.63 -29.64 6.56
N ALA A 21 0.02 -29.32 7.67
CA ALA A 21 0.23 -27.92 8.04
C ALA A 21 1.08 -27.30 6.92
N GLU A 22 0.48 -26.37 6.18
CA GLU A 22 1.20 -25.59 5.17
C GLU A 22 2.37 -24.92 5.89
N SER A 23 3.60 -25.23 5.49
CA SER A 23 4.78 -24.65 6.13
C SER A 23 4.76 -23.15 5.91
N ALA A 24 4.98 -22.37 6.98
CA ALA A 24 5.08 -20.92 6.89
C ALA A 24 6.10 -20.51 5.80
N PRO A 25 5.83 -19.45 5.02
CA PRO A 25 6.76 -18.95 4.01
C PRO A 25 8.14 -18.69 4.63
N ASN A 26 9.19 -19.09 3.95
CA ASN A 26 10.58 -18.85 4.35
C ASN A 26 11.25 -17.92 3.32
N THR A 27 10.80 -16.68 3.25
CA THR A 27 11.30 -15.71 2.29
C THR A 27 12.76 -15.34 2.54
N LEU A 28 13.19 -15.25 3.81
CA LEU A 28 14.60 -14.99 4.14
C LEU A 28 15.51 -16.11 3.62
N GLY A 29 15.11 -17.37 3.75
CA GLY A 29 15.85 -18.52 3.19
C GLY A 29 15.93 -18.49 1.66
N LYS A 30 14.81 -18.14 0.99
CA LYS A 30 14.75 -17.94 -0.46
C LYS A 30 15.70 -16.84 -0.93
N ILE A 31 15.67 -15.66 -0.28
CA ILE A 31 16.55 -14.53 -0.58
C ILE A 31 18.02 -14.91 -0.37
N LYS A 32 18.34 -15.60 0.73
CA LYS A 32 19.69 -16.07 1.03
C LYS A 32 20.23 -16.97 -0.08
N ALA A 33 19.44 -17.93 -0.52
CA ALA A 33 19.84 -18.87 -1.58
C ALA A 33 19.98 -18.19 -2.94
N ALA A 34 19.03 -17.34 -3.31
CA ALA A 34 19.01 -16.64 -4.60
C ALA A 34 19.98 -15.45 -4.67
N LYS A 35 20.39 -14.86 -3.53
CA LYS A 35 21.14 -13.61 -3.42
C LYS A 35 20.46 -12.42 -4.12
N VAL A 36 19.15 -12.50 -4.28
CA VAL A 36 18.29 -11.52 -4.94
C VAL A 36 17.04 -11.34 -4.09
N ILE A 37 16.57 -10.09 -3.97
CA ILE A 37 15.25 -9.75 -3.44
C ILE A 37 14.40 -9.15 -4.55
N ASN A 38 13.15 -9.66 -4.70
CA ASN A 38 12.18 -9.14 -5.65
C ASN A 38 11.24 -8.18 -4.93
N VAL A 39 11.19 -6.93 -5.37
CA VAL A 39 10.43 -5.87 -4.71
C VAL A 39 9.40 -5.30 -5.67
N ALA A 40 8.12 -5.43 -5.33
CA ALA A 40 7.04 -4.78 -6.06
C ALA A 40 6.95 -3.31 -5.66
N PHE A 41 6.76 -2.40 -6.64
CA PHE A 41 6.66 -0.97 -6.41
C PHE A 41 5.67 -0.30 -7.34
N ALA A 42 5.19 0.90 -6.98
CA ALA A 42 4.37 1.74 -7.86
C ALA A 42 5.27 2.61 -8.73
N SER A 43 5.01 2.67 -10.04
CA SER A 43 5.82 3.46 -10.98
C SER A 43 5.38 4.93 -11.10
N ASN A 44 4.21 5.31 -10.54
CA ASN A 44 3.59 6.63 -10.74
C ASN A 44 2.83 7.15 -9.50
N ALA A 45 3.23 6.76 -8.28
CA ALA A 45 2.62 7.21 -7.03
C ALA A 45 3.51 8.21 -6.28
N LEU A 46 3.83 9.34 -6.91
CA LEU A 46 4.59 10.44 -6.29
C LEU A 46 3.81 11.02 -5.10
N PRO A 47 4.47 11.38 -3.99
CA PRO A 47 5.91 11.33 -3.70
C PRO A 47 6.39 10.01 -3.06
N PHE A 48 5.55 8.99 -2.98
CA PHE A 48 5.82 7.75 -2.24
C PHE A 48 6.66 6.73 -3.00
N SER A 49 6.23 6.39 -4.23
CA SER A 49 6.86 5.36 -5.06
C SER A 49 6.63 5.67 -6.53
N PHE A 50 7.70 5.91 -7.27
CA PHE A 50 7.65 6.27 -8.68
C PHE A 50 8.98 5.98 -9.37
N VAL A 51 9.01 6.09 -10.70
CA VAL A 51 10.26 6.01 -11.47
C VAL A 51 10.92 7.39 -11.50
N GLY A 52 12.11 7.48 -10.92
CA GLY A 52 12.90 8.72 -10.89
C GLY A 52 13.58 9.05 -12.22
N THR A 53 14.29 10.17 -12.26
CA THR A 53 14.93 10.71 -13.47
C THR A 53 16.03 9.81 -14.06
N ASN A 54 16.63 8.95 -13.23
CA ASN A 54 17.63 7.96 -13.63
C ASN A 54 17.02 6.59 -14.00
N ASN A 55 15.71 6.52 -14.18
CA ASN A 55 14.95 5.30 -14.44
C ASN A 55 15.00 4.25 -13.29
N GLU A 56 15.32 4.70 -12.07
CA GLU A 56 15.35 3.89 -10.86
C GLU A 56 14.17 4.23 -9.95
N PRO A 57 13.67 3.26 -9.14
CA PRO A 57 12.64 3.55 -8.15
C PRO A 57 13.09 4.60 -7.14
N ALA A 58 12.22 5.58 -6.90
CA ALA A 58 12.44 6.72 -6.02
C ALA A 58 11.16 7.04 -5.23
N GLY A 59 11.30 7.79 -4.15
CA GLY A 59 10.19 8.25 -3.32
C GLY A 59 10.35 7.89 -1.85
N TYR A 60 9.45 8.42 -1.04
CA TYR A 60 9.43 8.24 0.40
C TYR A 60 9.42 6.75 0.81
N SER A 61 8.47 5.97 0.28
CA SER A 61 8.37 4.53 0.56
C SER A 61 9.56 3.75 0.03
N ILE A 62 10.14 4.19 -1.09
CA ILE A 62 11.32 3.55 -1.68
C ILE A 62 12.57 3.80 -0.83
N ASP A 63 12.74 5.00 -0.27
CA ASP A 63 13.87 5.27 0.64
C ASP A 63 13.78 4.43 1.91
N LEU A 64 12.59 4.29 2.53
CA LEU A 64 12.37 3.35 3.63
C LEU A 64 12.63 1.90 3.21
N CYS A 65 12.15 1.51 2.04
CA CYS A 65 12.36 0.17 1.47
C CYS A 65 13.83 -0.18 1.31
N LYS A 66 14.66 0.75 0.85
CA LYS A 66 16.12 0.56 0.73
C LYS A 66 16.77 0.25 2.07
N ARG A 67 16.29 0.85 3.18
CA ARG A 67 16.77 0.52 4.54
C ARG A 67 16.33 -0.88 4.97
N VAL A 68 15.08 -1.23 4.67
CA VAL A 68 14.55 -2.60 4.90
C VAL A 68 15.37 -3.63 4.13
N ILE A 69 15.66 -3.40 2.85
CA ILE A 69 16.47 -4.29 2.01
C ILE A 69 17.88 -4.45 2.58
N ALA A 70 18.52 -3.36 3.00
CA ALA A 70 19.84 -3.42 3.63
C ALA A 70 19.83 -4.26 4.92
N ARG A 71 18.81 -4.12 5.77
CA ARG A 71 18.64 -4.93 6.98
C ARG A 71 18.42 -6.41 6.65
N ILE A 72 17.55 -6.72 5.68
CA ILE A 72 17.33 -8.09 5.22
C ILE A 72 18.66 -8.69 4.72
N GLY A 73 19.42 -7.92 3.93
CA GLY A 73 20.75 -8.34 3.45
C GLY A 73 21.69 -8.72 4.58
N GLN A 74 21.75 -7.94 5.64
CA GLN A 74 22.51 -8.25 6.85
C GLN A 74 22.02 -9.53 7.53
N ALA A 75 20.70 -9.66 7.73
CA ALA A 75 20.09 -10.80 8.40
C ALA A 75 20.35 -12.13 7.67
N VAL A 76 20.43 -12.12 6.34
CA VAL A 76 20.70 -13.32 5.53
C VAL A 76 22.21 -13.51 5.22
N GLY A 77 23.10 -12.62 5.69
CA GLY A 77 24.54 -12.67 5.43
C GLY A 77 24.90 -12.31 3.97
N GLN A 78 24.10 -11.48 3.32
CA GLN A 78 24.28 -10.99 1.94
C GLN A 78 24.15 -9.45 1.91
N PRO A 79 25.14 -8.68 2.41
CA PRO A 79 25.02 -7.23 2.54
C PRO A 79 24.82 -6.49 1.19
N ASN A 80 25.19 -7.12 0.09
CA ASN A 80 25.06 -6.58 -1.27
C ASN A 80 23.99 -7.36 -2.08
N LEU A 81 22.77 -7.45 -1.55
CA LEU A 81 21.66 -8.07 -2.27
C LEU A 81 21.39 -7.38 -3.60
N LYS A 82 21.26 -8.16 -4.67
CA LYS A 82 20.70 -7.66 -5.92
C LYS A 82 19.20 -7.41 -5.73
N VAL A 83 18.73 -6.24 -6.11
CA VAL A 83 17.30 -5.89 -6.08
C VAL A 83 16.72 -6.02 -7.46
N ASN A 84 15.64 -6.77 -7.58
CA ASN A 84 14.83 -6.87 -8.78
C ASN A 84 13.52 -6.10 -8.56
N TRP A 85 13.37 -4.94 -9.19
CA TRP A 85 12.21 -4.08 -9.07
C TRP A 85 11.11 -4.49 -10.04
N LEU A 86 9.89 -4.69 -9.54
CA LEU A 86 8.72 -5.13 -10.27
C LEU A 86 7.61 -4.07 -10.19
N ALA A 87 7.44 -3.31 -11.26
CA ALA A 87 6.39 -2.29 -11.33
C ALA A 87 4.99 -2.93 -11.48
N GLY A 88 3.97 -2.27 -10.93
CA GLY A 88 2.59 -2.69 -11.09
C GLY A 88 1.57 -1.79 -10.39
N SER A 89 0.31 -1.93 -10.77
CA SER A 89 -0.84 -1.37 -10.05
C SER A 89 -0.98 -1.96 -8.65
N THR A 90 -1.75 -1.35 -7.77
CA THR A 90 -1.93 -1.86 -6.39
C THR A 90 -2.39 -3.32 -6.35
N PRO A 91 -3.41 -3.77 -7.11
CA PRO A 91 -3.80 -5.18 -7.12
C PRO A 91 -2.71 -6.11 -7.65
N GLU A 92 -1.96 -5.68 -8.68
CA GLU A 92 -0.87 -6.48 -9.23
C GLU A 92 0.28 -6.65 -8.23
N ARG A 93 0.68 -5.58 -7.55
CA ARG A 93 1.73 -5.63 -6.51
C ARG A 93 1.35 -6.57 -5.37
N LEU A 94 0.13 -6.46 -4.84
CA LEU A 94 -0.38 -7.36 -3.80
C LEU A 94 -0.42 -8.81 -4.27
N ARG A 95 -0.86 -9.05 -5.51
CA ARG A 95 -0.86 -10.40 -6.10
C ARG A 95 0.55 -10.96 -6.26
N MET A 96 1.54 -10.12 -6.67
CA MET A 96 2.94 -10.56 -6.75
C MET A 96 3.46 -11.02 -5.40
N VAL A 97 3.13 -10.33 -4.30
CA VAL A 97 3.49 -10.74 -2.94
C VAL A 97 2.74 -12.01 -2.53
N ALA A 98 1.43 -12.06 -2.71
CA ALA A 98 0.61 -13.22 -2.32
C ALA A 98 1.02 -14.52 -3.04
N THR A 99 1.54 -14.42 -4.26
CA THR A 99 2.01 -15.57 -5.06
C THR A 99 3.51 -15.86 -4.93
N GLY A 100 4.25 -15.10 -4.13
CA GLY A 100 5.70 -15.25 -3.95
C GLY A 100 6.54 -14.79 -5.16
N LYS A 101 5.94 -14.09 -6.14
CA LYS A 101 6.66 -13.44 -7.25
C LYS A 101 7.47 -12.24 -6.74
N ALA A 102 6.93 -11.47 -5.80
CA ALA A 102 7.65 -10.47 -5.04
C ALA A 102 7.82 -10.92 -3.59
N ASP A 103 8.94 -10.56 -2.98
CA ASP A 103 9.27 -10.82 -1.59
C ASP A 103 8.78 -9.71 -0.66
N LEU A 104 8.60 -8.50 -1.20
CA LEU A 104 8.20 -7.29 -0.49
C LEU A 104 7.47 -6.35 -1.45
N GLU A 105 6.53 -5.57 -0.95
CA GLU A 105 5.88 -4.48 -1.68
C GLU A 105 6.18 -3.14 -1.00
N CYS A 106 6.70 -2.17 -1.76
CA CYS A 106 7.15 -0.86 -1.31
C CYS A 106 6.45 0.25 -2.11
N GLY A 107 5.17 0.38 -1.92
CA GLY A 107 4.36 1.44 -2.54
C GLY A 107 3.71 2.37 -1.51
N ASN A 108 2.51 2.78 -1.84
CA ASN A 108 1.60 3.53 -0.99
C ASN A 108 0.33 2.70 -0.73
N THR A 109 0.51 1.48 -0.28
CA THR A 109 -0.57 0.52 -0.14
C THR A 109 -1.19 0.60 1.24
N SER A 110 -2.48 0.97 1.31
CA SER A 110 -3.22 1.03 2.56
C SER A 110 -3.47 -0.38 3.11
N GLN A 111 -3.19 -0.58 4.38
CA GLN A 111 -3.56 -1.79 5.11
C GLN A 111 -5.08 -1.82 5.29
N THR A 112 -5.72 -2.92 4.88
CA THR A 112 -7.15 -3.16 5.09
C THR A 112 -7.41 -4.62 5.47
N PHE A 113 -8.53 -4.90 6.15
CA PHE A 113 -8.89 -6.28 6.47
C PHE A 113 -9.05 -7.15 5.22
N ALA A 114 -9.59 -6.60 4.13
CA ALA A 114 -9.72 -7.33 2.87
C ALA A 114 -8.35 -7.74 2.29
N ARG A 115 -7.34 -6.85 2.37
CA ARG A 115 -5.97 -7.14 1.90
C ARG A 115 -5.23 -8.10 2.84
N LEU A 116 -5.48 -8.00 4.15
CA LEU A 116 -4.95 -8.93 5.16
C LEU A 116 -5.42 -10.38 4.97
N ALA A 117 -6.48 -10.61 4.19
CA ALA A 117 -6.90 -11.96 3.82
C ALA A 117 -5.87 -12.67 2.91
N SER A 118 -5.05 -11.93 2.15
CA SER A 118 -4.12 -12.48 1.16
C SER A 118 -2.65 -12.17 1.43
N VAL A 119 -2.32 -11.11 2.15
CA VAL A 119 -0.96 -10.67 2.49
C VAL A 119 -0.89 -10.24 3.95
N ASP A 120 0.31 -10.21 4.53
CA ASP A 120 0.58 -9.49 5.78
C ASP A 120 1.12 -8.09 5.50
N PHE A 121 1.21 -7.27 6.54
CA PHE A 121 1.78 -5.93 6.46
C PHE A 121 2.82 -5.69 7.55
N SER A 122 3.74 -4.78 7.27
CA SER A 122 4.67 -4.19 8.24
C SER A 122 3.93 -3.29 9.25
N GLY A 123 4.64 -2.70 10.18
CA GLY A 123 4.23 -1.46 10.84
C GLY A 123 3.94 -0.37 9.81
N LEU A 124 3.12 0.61 10.18
CA LEU A 124 2.75 1.71 9.26
C LEU A 124 4.01 2.51 8.87
N ILE A 125 4.05 2.89 7.60
CA ILE A 125 5.09 3.77 7.06
C ILE A 125 4.59 5.20 6.86
N PHE A 126 3.27 5.37 6.69
CA PHE A 126 2.64 6.67 6.52
C PHE A 126 1.15 6.61 6.89
N VAL A 127 0.58 7.78 7.16
CA VAL A 127 -0.86 7.98 7.35
C VAL A 127 -1.28 9.11 6.44
N ASP A 128 -2.18 8.82 5.50
CA ASP A 128 -2.79 9.78 4.59
C ASP A 128 -4.32 9.75 4.76
N ALA A 129 -4.99 10.66 4.07
CA ALA A 129 -6.44 10.69 3.94
C ALA A 129 -6.82 10.70 2.46
N GLY A 130 -7.95 10.09 2.11
CA GLY A 130 -8.57 10.31 0.82
C GLY A 130 -9.18 11.70 0.75
N GLY A 131 -9.03 12.38 -0.38
CA GLY A 131 -9.55 13.71 -0.64
C GLY A 131 -10.09 13.87 -2.04
N ILE A 132 -10.57 15.05 -2.34
CA ILE A 132 -11.14 15.43 -3.64
C ILE A 132 -10.38 16.64 -4.17
N MET A 133 -9.81 16.50 -5.37
CA MET A 133 -9.22 17.59 -6.14
C MET A 133 -10.22 18.11 -7.14
N ILE A 134 -10.32 19.43 -7.23
CA ILE A 134 -11.19 20.18 -8.12
C ILE A 134 -10.36 21.20 -8.88
N ARG A 135 -10.95 21.81 -9.93
CA ARG A 135 -10.34 23.02 -10.51
C ARG A 135 -10.53 24.19 -9.55
N ALA A 136 -9.49 25.02 -9.41
CA ALA A 136 -9.50 26.18 -8.52
C ALA A 136 -10.52 27.27 -8.95
N ASP A 137 -10.90 27.30 -10.22
CA ASP A 137 -11.92 28.20 -10.78
C ASP A 137 -13.35 27.66 -10.66
N SER A 138 -13.54 26.47 -10.08
CA SER A 138 -14.86 25.91 -9.85
C SER A 138 -15.55 26.58 -8.66
N SER A 139 -16.89 26.50 -8.64
CA SER A 139 -17.70 27.00 -7.51
C SER A 139 -17.88 25.98 -6.39
N PHE A 140 -17.19 24.82 -6.45
CA PHE A 140 -17.33 23.76 -5.47
C PHE A 140 -16.55 24.09 -4.19
N ASN A 141 -17.21 24.04 -3.04
CA ASN A 141 -16.62 24.31 -1.73
C ASN A 141 -16.75 23.13 -0.78
N SER A 142 -17.59 22.16 -1.13
CA SER A 142 -17.89 20.97 -0.34
C SER A 142 -18.17 19.76 -1.21
N MET A 143 -18.18 18.59 -0.58
CA MET A 143 -18.56 17.36 -1.27
C MET A 143 -20.02 17.38 -1.73
N ALA A 144 -20.91 18.09 -1.05
CA ALA A 144 -22.31 18.20 -1.43
C ALA A 144 -22.50 18.89 -2.79
N ASP A 145 -21.61 19.80 -3.17
CA ASP A 145 -21.63 20.50 -4.46
C ASP A 145 -21.32 19.57 -5.64
N LEU A 146 -20.88 18.37 -5.37
CA LEU A 146 -20.53 17.34 -6.37
C LEU A 146 -21.73 16.45 -6.73
N ASP A 147 -22.92 16.65 -6.16
CA ASP A 147 -24.12 15.92 -6.59
C ASP A 147 -24.44 16.25 -8.05
N GLY A 148 -24.73 15.24 -8.85
CA GLY A 148 -24.94 15.36 -10.29
C GLY A 148 -23.66 15.59 -11.12
N LYS A 149 -22.47 15.60 -10.52
CA LYS A 149 -21.18 15.83 -11.17
C LYS A 149 -20.46 14.52 -11.53
N LYS A 150 -19.38 14.64 -12.30
CA LYS A 150 -18.52 13.51 -12.66
C LYS A 150 -17.26 13.55 -11.81
N ILE A 151 -17.00 12.47 -11.08
CA ILE A 151 -15.79 12.33 -10.24
C ILE A 151 -14.92 11.21 -10.78
N ALA A 152 -13.71 11.53 -11.23
CA ALA A 152 -12.72 10.52 -11.59
C ALA A 152 -12.16 9.85 -10.34
N VAL A 153 -11.80 8.58 -10.44
CA VAL A 153 -11.10 7.83 -9.38
C VAL A 153 -10.29 6.71 -9.98
N LEU A 154 -9.13 6.41 -9.40
CA LEU A 154 -8.33 5.25 -9.79
C LEU A 154 -9.06 3.97 -9.42
N LYS A 155 -9.24 3.06 -10.39
CA LYS A 155 -9.89 1.78 -10.18
C LYS A 155 -9.12 0.88 -9.21
N ASP A 156 -9.83 0.00 -8.51
CA ASP A 156 -9.28 -1.01 -7.60
C ASP A 156 -8.52 -0.41 -6.39
N THR A 157 -8.90 0.82 -5.97
CA THR A 157 -8.33 1.51 -4.82
C THR A 157 -9.30 1.55 -3.64
N THR A 158 -8.75 1.81 -2.44
CA THR A 158 -9.53 2.09 -1.22
C THR A 158 -10.39 3.35 -1.39
N THR A 159 -9.83 4.37 -2.05
CA THR A 159 -10.52 5.62 -2.36
C THR A 159 -11.74 5.39 -3.25
N GLU A 160 -11.63 4.54 -4.29
CA GLU A 160 -12.77 4.17 -5.14
C GLU A 160 -13.88 3.50 -4.33
N ALA A 161 -13.53 2.49 -3.52
CA ALA A 161 -14.50 1.79 -2.69
C ALA A 161 -15.25 2.74 -1.75
N ARG A 162 -14.52 3.69 -1.15
CA ARG A 162 -15.08 4.69 -0.25
C ARG A 162 -15.93 5.72 -0.99
N LEU A 163 -15.46 6.22 -2.14
CA LEU A 163 -16.22 7.14 -2.98
C LEU A 163 -17.54 6.52 -3.40
N ASN A 164 -17.54 5.28 -3.89
CA ASN A 164 -18.76 4.58 -4.28
C ASN A 164 -19.77 4.47 -3.12
N ALA A 165 -19.30 4.19 -1.90
CA ALA A 165 -20.15 4.13 -0.71
C ALA A 165 -20.77 5.52 -0.38
N ILE A 166 -20.01 6.61 -0.55
CA ILE A 166 -20.48 7.98 -0.34
C ILE A 166 -21.52 8.36 -1.42
N VAL A 167 -21.22 8.06 -2.69
CA VAL A 167 -22.11 8.35 -3.81
C VAL A 167 -23.44 7.64 -3.64
N GLN A 168 -23.44 6.35 -3.30
CA GLN A 168 -24.68 5.59 -3.07
C GLN A 168 -25.54 6.16 -1.95
N LYS A 169 -24.95 6.78 -0.95
CA LYS A 169 -25.65 7.25 0.25
C LYS A 169 -26.02 8.74 0.21
N HIS A 170 -25.17 9.58 -0.36
CA HIS A 170 -25.24 11.03 -0.21
C HIS A 170 -25.23 11.82 -1.54
N LEU A 171 -24.73 11.23 -2.63
CA LEU A 171 -24.54 11.90 -3.92
C LEU A 171 -25.12 11.05 -5.05
N VAL A 172 -26.40 10.69 -4.91
CA VAL A 172 -27.06 9.66 -5.74
C VAL A 172 -27.08 9.95 -7.24
N ASN A 173 -26.94 11.22 -7.65
CA ASN A 173 -26.89 11.64 -9.06
C ASN A 173 -25.45 11.71 -9.61
N THR A 174 -24.43 11.52 -8.75
CA THR A 174 -23.02 11.65 -9.14
C THR A 174 -22.57 10.46 -9.96
N ARG A 175 -21.82 10.73 -11.03
CA ARG A 175 -21.21 9.71 -11.87
C ARG A 175 -19.75 9.48 -11.50
N VAL A 176 -19.43 8.31 -10.99
CA VAL A 176 -18.04 7.87 -10.78
C VAL A 176 -17.44 7.40 -12.12
N VAL A 177 -16.29 7.96 -12.48
CA VAL A 177 -15.53 7.65 -13.70
C VAL A 177 -14.25 6.95 -13.30
N GLN A 178 -14.17 5.66 -13.53
CA GLN A 178 -12.97 4.86 -13.26
C GLN A 178 -11.90 5.15 -14.30
N VAL A 179 -10.68 5.38 -13.86
CA VAL A 179 -9.49 5.55 -14.71
C VAL A 179 -8.41 4.53 -14.35
N GLY A 180 -7.54 4.21 -15.29
CA GLY A 180 -6.42 3.29 -15.09
C GLY A 180 -5.14 3.97 -14.62
N ASP A 181 -5.01 5.28 -14.86
CA ASP A 181 -3.82 6.07 -14.57
C ASP A 181 -4.17 7.42 -13.91
N ALA A 182 -3.31 7.87 -12.99
CA ALA A 182 -3.52 9.11 -12.25
C ALA A 182 -3.34 10.36 -13.12
N ASN A 183 -2.44 10.34 -14.10
CA ASN A 183 -2.24 11.47 -15.01
C ASN A 183 -3.43 11.62 -15.96
N GLU A 184 -4.06 10.50 -16.37
CA GLU A 184 -5.31 10.52 -17.11
C GLU A 184 -6.40 11.27 -16.31
N ALA A 185 -6.56 10.96 -15.02
CA ALA A 185 -7.53 11.66 -14.16
C ALA A 185 -7.26 13.16 -14.07
N VAL A 186 -6.00 13.57 -13.92
CA VAL A 186 -5.59 14.97 -13.87
C VAL A 186 -5.90 15.67 -15.21
N ALA A 187 -5.57 15.04 -16.33
CA ALA A 187 -5.87 15.60 -17.67
C ALA A 187 -7.39 15.74 -17.91
N MET A 188 -8.19 14.76 -17.45
CA MET A 188 -9.65 14.84 -17.53
C MET A 188 -10.21 15.97 -16.66
N LEU A 189 -9.64 16.21 -15.48
CA LEU A 189 -10.02 17.31 -14.60
C LEU A 189 -9.63 18.67 -15.22
N GLU A 190 -8.40 18.77 -15.73
CA GLU A 190 -7.91 19.99 -16.38
C GLU A 190 -8.74 20.38 -17.62
N SER A 191 -9.13 19.39 -18.44
CA SER A 191 -9.97 19.61 -19.62
C SER A 191 -11.47 19.85 -19.31
N GLY A 192 -11.89 19.62 -18.05
CA GLY A 192 -13.31 19.68 -17.68
C GLY A 192 -14.15 18.47 -18.13
N SER A 193 -13.51 17.38 -18.57
CA SER A 193 -14.19 16.11 -18.90
C SER A 193 -14.77 15.44 -17.66
N VAL A 194 -14.18 15.70 -16.49
CA VAL A 194 -14.70 15.44 -15.15
C VAL A 194 -14.66 16.71 -14.31
N ASP A 195 -15.49 16.75 -13.27
CA ASP A 195 -15.63 17.92 -12.39
C ASP A 195 -14.67 17.84 -11.19
N ALA A 196 -14.31 16.63 -10.77
CA ALA A 196 -13.45 16.37 -9.65
C ALA A 196 -12.64 15.08 -9.85
N TYR A 197 -11.56 14.92 -9.07
CA TYR A 197 -10.75 13.70 -8.98
C TYR A 197 -10.55 13.29 -7.52
N ALA A 198 -11.00 12.09 -7.16
CA ALA A 198 -10.83 11.49 -5.84
C ALA A 198 -9.54 10.68 -5.78
N GLY A 199 -8.73 10.92 -4.75
CA GLY A 199 -7.45 10.24 -4.53
C GLY A 199 -6.90 10.51 -3.14
N ASP A 200 -5.77 9.91 -2.81
CA ASP A 200 -5.05 10.19 -1.56
C ASP A 200 -4.53 11.63 -1.58
N LYS A 201 -4.77 12.43 -0.54
CA LYS A 201 -4.49 13.88 -0.52
C LYS A 201 -3.04 14.22 -0.92
N ILE A 202 -2.08 13.51 -0.35
CA ILE A 202 -0.66 13.78 -0.64
C ILE A 202 -0.32 13.47 -2.10
N LYS A 203 -0.89 12.40 -2.67
CA LYS A 203 -0.74 12.09 -4.10
C LYS A 203 -1.38 13.15 -4.98
N LEU A 204 -2.57 13.62 -4.64
CA LEU A 204 -3.24 14.69 -5.38
C LEU A 204 -2.38 15.96 -5.41
N VAL A 205 -1.80 16.35 -4.27
CA VAL A 205 -0.85 17.47 -4.20
C VAL A 205 0.39 17.21 -5.09
N GLY A 206 0.96 16.01 -5.00
CA GLY A 206 2.12 15.62 -5.82
C GLY A 206 1.83 15.66 -7.32
N LEU A 207 0.65 15.21 -7.74
CA LEU A 207 0.20 15.24 -9.14
C LEU A 207 -0.03 16.68 -9.62
N ALA A 208 -0.69 17.52 -8.83
CA ALA A 208 -0.90 18.93 -9.15
C ALA A 208 0.44 19.65 -9.34
N ALA A 209 1.41 19.38 -8.46
CA ALA A 209 2.76 19.97 -8.53
C ALA A 209 3.55 19.60 -9.81
N GLN A 210 3.20 18.51 -10.49
CA GLN A 210 3.83 18.10 -11.76
C GLN A 210 3.19 18.74 -12.99
N THR A 211 2.03 19.38 -12.84
CA THR A 211 1.37 20.07 -13.95
C THR A 211 2.08 21.37 -14.29
N LYS A 212 1.79 21.94 -15.47
CA LYS A 212 2.35 23.23 -15.89
C LYS A 212 1.93 24.38 -15.00
N ASP A 213 0.74 24.27 -14.38
CA ASP A 213 0.14 25.29 -13.54
C ASP A 213 -0.56 24.65 -12.34
N PRO A 214 0.16 24.38 -11.24
CA PRO A 214 -0.41 23.79 -10.03
C PRO A 214 -1.55 24.62 -9.42
N ALA A 215 -1.56 25.94 -9.63
CA ALA A 215 -2.57 26.85 -9.08
C ALA A 215 -3.96 26.65 -9.69
N LYS A 216 -4.06 25.90 -10.81
CA LYS A 216 -5.35 25.52 -11.39
C LYS A 216 -6.13 24.49 -10.57
N PHE A 217 -5.53 23.89 -9.56
CA PHE A 217 -6.13 22.84 -8.76
C PHE A 217 -6.27 23.27 -7.31
N ALA A 218 -7.33 22.82 -6.67
CA ALA A 218 -7.57 22.97 -5.24
C ALA A 218 -8.06 21.64 -4.66
N LEU A 219 -7.91 21.46 -3.35
CA LEU A 219 -8.48 20.33 -2.63
C LEU A 219 -9.69 20.81 -1.82
N LEU A 220 -10.76 20.02 -1.82
CA LEU A 220 -11.82 20.18 -0.83
C LEU A 220 -11.26 19.89 0.56
N THR A 221 -11.85 20.53 1.58
CA THR A 221 -11.40 20.37 2.97
C THR A 221 -11.76 19.01 3.55
N GLU A 222 -12.88 18.42 3.09
CA GLU A 222 -13.36 17.14 3.59
C GLU A 222 -12.44 15.98 3.22
N GLU A 223 -12.40 15.02 4.14
CA GLU A 223 -11.71 13.76 3.98
C GLU A 223 -12.71 12.65 3.74
N ILE A 224 -12.44 11.80 2.73
CA ILE A 224 -13.35 10.73 2.33
C ILE A 224 -12.94 9.37 2.85
N SER A 225 -11.67 9.19 3.22
CA SER A 225 -11.13 7.94 3.76
C SER A 225 -9.92 8.18 4.64
N PHE A 226 -9.54 7.14 5.37
CA PHE A 226 -8.28 7.02 6.11
C PHE A 226 -7.39 6.01 5.40
N GLU A 227 -6.14 6.38 5.16
CA GLU A 227 -5.21 5.61 4.33
C GLU A 227 -3.94 5.27 5.12
N PRO A 228 -3.92 4.17 5.89
CA PRO A 228 -2.77 3.71 6.65
C PRO A 228 -1.83 2.90 5.74
N TYR A 229 -0.77 3.53 5.25
CA TYR A 229 0.18 2.85 4.36
C TYR A 229 1.14 1.95 5.13
N ALA A 230 1.37 0.75 4.60
CA ALA A 230 2.34 -0.20 5.10
C ALA A 230 2.94 -1.01 3.94
N MET A 231 4.11 -1.61 4.15
CA MET A 231 4.72 -2.53 3.19
C MET A 231 4.02 -3.87 3.25
N ALA A 232 3.59 -4.43 2.11
CA ALA A 232 2.97 -5.74 2.09
C ALA A 232 4.02 -6.86 2.00
N LEU A 233 3.75 -7.96 2.70
CA LEU A 233 4.62 -9.11 2.91
C LEU A 233 3.87 -10.41 2.61
N PRO A 234 4.55 -11.52 2.28
CA PRO A 234 3.92 -12.83 2.21
C PRO A 234 3.21 -13.17 3.52
N ARG A 235 1.98 -13.65 3.42
CA ARG A 235 1.15 -13.95 4.57
C ARG A 235 1.77 -15.05 5.43
N GLY A 236 1.82 -14.82 6.75
CA GLY A 236 2.37 -15.77 7.72
C GLY A 236 3.90 -15.76 7.83
N ASP A 237 4.63 -14.93 7.08
CA ASP A 237 6.09 -14.83 7.20
C ASP A 237 6.49 -13.90 8.36
N ALA A 238 6.38 -14.43 9.59
CA ALA A 238 6.71 -13.71 10.80
C ALA A 238 8.20 -13.32 10.87
N ALA A 239 9.09 -14.17 10.31
CA ALA A 239 10.53 -13.92 10.33
C ALA A 239 10.90 -12.72 9.42
N LEU A 240 10.35 -12.66 8.21
CA LEU A 240 10.54 -11.52 7.33
C LEU A 240 9.95 -10.25 7.95
N ARG A 241 8.70 -10.32 8.48
CA ARG A 241 8.04 -9.18 9.10
C ARG A 241 8.84 -8.62 10.28
N LEU A 242 9.47 -9.47 11.07
CA LEU A 242 10.34 -9.04 12.17
C LEU A 242 11.51 -8.19 11.66
N GLU A 243 12.22 -8.64 10.62
CA GLU A 243 13.36 -7.88 10.08
C GLU A 243 12.93 -6.58 9.40
N VAL A 244 11.77 -6.58 8.72
CA VAL A 244 11.18 -5.36 8.14
C VAL A 244 10.85 -4.34 9.24
N ASN A 245 10.18 -4.76 10.32
CA ASN A 245 9.80 -3.87 11.41
C ASN A 245 11.02 -3.38 12.20
N ARG A 246 12.06 -4.20 12.38
CA ARG A 246 13.33 -3.76 12.97
C ARG A 246 13.99 -2.65 12.15
N ALA A 247 14.03 -2.81 10.83
CA ALA A 247 14.57 -1.78 9.95
C ALA A 247 13.78 -0.46 10.07
N LEU A 248 12.45 -0.54 10.04
CA LEU A 248 11.59 0.65 10.19
C LEU A 248 11.79 1.32 11.55
N THR A 249 11.82 0.55 12.65
CA THR A 249 12.11 1.06 14.00
C THR A 249 13.45 1.82 14.05
N GLN A 250 14.52 1.24 13.46
CA GLN A 250 15.83 1.90 13.43
C GLN A 250 15.79 3.24 12.71
N VAL A 251 15.06 3.34 11.59
CA VAL A 251 14.87 4.61 10.86
C VAL A 251 14.06 5.60 11.69
N TYR A 252 12.96 5.17 12.32
CA TYR A 252 12.07 6.06 13.08
C TYR A 252 12.72 6.63 14.35
N LEU A 253 13.66 5.89 14.96
CA LEU A 253 14.41 6.33 16.14
C LEU A 253 15.68 7.13 15.81
N SER A 254 15.97 7.36 14.54
CA SER A 254 17.11 8.12 14.07
C SER A 254 16.71 9.41 13.37
N ASP A 255 17.65 10.35 13.18
CA ASP A 255 17.45 11.59 12.42
C ASP A 255 17.18 11.32 10.92
N GLU A 256 17.33 10.07 10.49
CA GLU A 256 17.16 9.68 9.09
C GLU A 256 15.72 9.84 8.61
N ILE A 257 14.73 9.60 9.48
CA ILE A 257 13.32 9.78 9.12
C ILE A 257 13.02 11.24 8.78
N GLU A 258 13.56 12.20 9.53
CA GLU A 258 13.38 13.62 9.24
C GLU A 258 14.00 14.00 7.88
N ALA A 259 15.18 13.46 7.57
CA ALA A 259 15.84 13.69 6.28
C ALA A 259 15.03 13.10 5.11
N ILE A 260 14.44 11.90 5.28
CA ILE A 260 13.57 11.26 4.26
C ILE A 260 12.28 12.07 4.08
N VAL A 261 11.62 12.46 5.17
CA VAL A 261 10.41 13.31 5.12
C VAL A 261 10.73 14.65 4.45
N GLY A 262 11.81 15.32 4.87
CA GLY A 262 12.22 16.61 4.29
C GLY A 262 12.47 16.53 2.78
N ARG A 263 13.06 15.44 2.30
CA ARG A 263 13.34 15.23 0.88
C ARG A 263 12.09 15.07 0.04
N TRP A 264 11.13 14.28 0.49
CA TRP A 264 9.99 13.85 -0.33
C TRP A 264 8.70 14.61 -0.02
N LEU A 265 8.55 15.05 1.21
CA LEU A 265 7.33 15.66 1.76
C LEU A 265 7.56 17.09 2.26
N GLY A 266 8.74 17.66 2.02
CA GLY A 266 9.16 18.96 2.53
C GLY A 266 8.25 20.12 2.10
N VAL A 267 7.58 20.00 0.96
CA VAL A 267 6.55 20.95 0.52
C VAL A 267 5.35 21.01 1.47
N LEU A 268 5.15 20.00 2.31
CA LEU A 268 4.11 19.91 3.34
C LEU A 268 4.59 20.46 4.69
N GLY A 269 5.86 20.89 4.79
CA GLY A 269 6.49 21.33 6.01
C GLY A 269 7.05 20.19 6.86
N ARG A 270 6.98 20.35 8.20
CA ARG A 270 7.41 19.30 9.14
C ARG A 270 6.36 18.18 9.23
N PRO A 271 6.76 16.96 9.67
CA PRO A 271 5.80 15.90 9.94
C PRO A 271 4.65 16.40 10.83
N THR A 272 3.42 16.05 10.47
CA THR A 272 2.26 16.36 11.31
C THR A 272 2.38 15.65 12.66
N ALA A 273 1.71 16.15 13.70
CA ALA A 273 1.67 15.49 15.01
C ALA A 273 1.20 14.02 14.90
N LEU A 274 0.25 13.74 14.00
CA LEU A 274 -0.22 12.37 13.74
C LEU A 274 0.89 11.49 13.14
N LEU A 275 1.64 12.00 12.19
CA LEU A 275 2.74 11.26 11.57
C LEU A 275 3.88 11.00 12.55
N SER A 276 4.23 12.01 13.38
CA SER A 276 5.22 11.84 14.44
C SER A 276 4.77 10.82 15.50
N ALA A 277 3.50 10.85 15.89
CA ALA A 277 2.94 9.85 16.81
C ALA A 277 2.96 8.44 16.20
N MET A 278 2.67 8.30 14.90
CA MET A 278 2.76 7.02 14.21
C MET A 278 4.18 6.46 14.24
N TYR A 279 5.21 7.26 13.95
CA TYR A 279 6.61 6.80 14.05
C TYR A 279 6.95 6.30 15.45
N LEU A 280 6.55 7.06 16.48
CA LEU A 280 6.78 6.66 17.87
C LEU A 280 6.07 5.35 18.23
N LEU A 281 4.80 5.19 17.85
CA LEU A 281 3.99 4.01 18.16
C LEU A 281 4.47 2.74 17.44
N TYR A 282 5.10 2.89 16.27
CA TYR A 282 5.68 1.78 15.52
C TYR A 282 7.18 1.59 15.76
N SER A 283 7.78 2.38 16.65
CA SER A 283 9.16 2.17 17.16
C SER A 283 9.13 1.15 18.29
N ILE A 284 9.27 -0.13 17.94
CA ILE A 284 9.25 -1.24 18.90
C ILE A 284 10.65 -1.36 19.54
N PRO A 285 10.79 -1.25 20.87
CA PRO A 285 12.07 -1.46 21.54
C PRO A 285 12.62 -2.88 21.31
N GLU A 286 13.99 -3.01 21.32
CA GLU A 286 14.66 -4.33 21.25
C GLU A 286 14.43 -5.13 22.55
#